data_9abcc28f0d2e649c4d05074eca818a05
#
_entry.id   9abcc28f0d2e649c4d05074eca818a05
#
_cell.length_a   1.000
_cell.length_b   1.000
_cell.length_c   1.000
_cell.angle_alpha   90.00
_cell.angle_beta   90.00
_cell.angle_gamma   90.00
#
_symmetry.space_group_name_H-M   'P 1'
#
loop_
_entity.id
_entity.type
_entity.pdbx_description
1 polymer ?
#
loop_
_entity_poly.entity_id
_entity_poly.type
_entity_poly.pdbx_seq_one_letter_code
_entity_poly.pdbx_strand_id
1 'polypeptide(L)'
;MPTQKAEATWHGSFREGEGKMRLGSGAFEGGYSYRSRMEEGPGTNPEELLGAAHAGCFSMSLARRLEAAGYPPERVHTEARVRFGREGEGYAISRIDLRTEAEVPGASEEVFLEKAEAAKRDCAISKALAGVGEINLEARLVQHAE
;
A
#
# COMPACT_ATOMS: atom_id res chain seq x y z
N MET A 1 -0.57 -3.52 23.08
CA MET A 1 -0.45 -3.03 21.68
C MET A 1 0.98 -3.18 21.22
N PRO A 2 1.22 -3.92 20.14
CA PRO A 2 2.59 -4.09 19.67
C PRO A 2 3.16 -2.81 19.06
N THR A 3 4.47 -2.67 19.20
CA THR A 3 5.22 -1.62 18.54
C THR A 3 6.07 -2.26 17.46
N GLN A 4 5.98 -1.78 16.25
CA GLN A 4 6.76 -2.28 15.14
C GLN A 4 7.96 -1.36 14.88
N LYS A 5 9.09 -1.93 14.53
CA LYS A 5 10.33 -1.19 14.32
C LYS A 5 10.87 -1.36 12.91
N ALA A 6 11.47 -0.31 12.42
CA ALA A 6 12.21 -0.34 11.16
C ALA A 6 13.30 0.72 11.27
N GLU A 7 14.35 0.56 10.49
CA GLU A 7 15.47 1.50 10.53
C GLU A 7 16.06 1.72 9.15
N ALA A 8 16.75 2.82 8.99
CA ALA A 8 17.45 3.14 7.76
C ALA A 8 18.75 3.86 8.09
N THR A 9 19.77 3.60 7.29
CA THR A 9 21.06 4.28 7.39
C THR A 9 21.41 4.82 6.01
N TRP A 10 21.85 6.07 5.95
CA TRP A 10 22.29 6.71 4.73
C TRP A 10 23.76 7.12 4.83
N HIS A 11 24.54 6.85 3.78
CA HIS A 11 25.94 7.24 3.71
C HIS A 11 26.17 8.11 2.48
N GLY A 12 26.74 9.28 2.69
CA GLY A 12 27.17 10.15 1.60
C GLY A 12 26.16 11.23 1.22
N SER A 13 26.38 11.85 0.09
CA SER A 13 25.54 12.94 -0.39
C SER A 13 24.20 12.43 -0.89
N PHE A 14 23.27 13.35 -1.07
CA PHE A 14 21.93 13.01 -1.54
C PHE A 14 21.97 12.31 -2.91
N ARG A 15 22.77 12.83 -3.84
CA ARG A 15 22.80 12.29 -5.21
C ARG A 15 23.72 11.10 -5.40
N GLU A 16 24.84 11.07 -4.69
CA GLU A 16 25.86 10.04 -4.89
C GLU A 16 25.95 9.00 -3.77
N GLY A 17 25.23 9.26 -2.68
CA GLY A 17 25.23 8.34 -1.55
C GLY A 17 24.39 7.10 -1.78
N GLU A 18 24.31 6.30 -0.74
CA GLU A 18 23.49 5.08 -0.76
C GLU A 18 22.96 4.80 0.64
N GLY A 19 21.83 4.13 0.68
CA GLY A 19 21.19 3.80 1.93
C GLY A 19 20.76 2.36 1.98
N LYS A 20 20.32 1.94 3.15
CA LYS A 20 19.79 0.61 3.39
C LYS A 20 18.64 0.72 4.37
N MET A 21 17.53 0.09 4.06
CA MET A 21 16.37 0.00 4.94
C MET A 21 16.22 -1.43 5.43
N ARG A 22 15.85 -1.57 6.69
CA ARG A 22 15.69 -2.89 7.29
C ARG A 22 14.45 -2.89 8.17
N LEU A 23 13.64 -3.93 8.00
CA LEU A 23 12.47 -4.14 8.86
C LEU A 23 12.89 -4.85 10.13
N GLY A 24 12.29 -4.46 11.26
CA GLY A 24 12.66 -5.03 12.56
C GLY A 24 12.46 -6.52 12.68
N SER A 25 11.54 -7.09 11.92
CA SER A 25 11.30 -8.54 11.90
C SER A 25 12.39 -9.32 11.16
N GLY A 26 13.22 -8.62 10.35
CA GLY A 26 14.17 -9.27 9.47
C GLY A 26 13.56 -9.77 8.17
N ALA A 27 12.27 -9.55 7.94
CA ALA A 27 11.59 -10.05 6.74
C ALA A 27 12.11 -9.41 5.45
N PHE A 28 12.66 -8.20 5.55
CA PHE A 28 13.19 -7.49 4.38
C PHE A 28 14.32 -6.56 4.80
N GLU A 29 15.35 -6.51 3.95
CA GLU A 29 16.41 -5.55 4.02
C GLU A 29 16.78 -5.19 2.58
N GLY A 30 16.84 -3.91 2.25
CA GLY A 30 17.10 -3.51 0.87
C GLY A 30 17.84 -2.19 0.77
N GLY A 31 18.62 -2.08 -0.29
CA GLY A 31 19.35 -0.85 -0.61
C GLY A 31 18.49 0.14 -1.36
N TYR A 32 18.78 1.42 -1.21
CA TYR A 32 18.12 2.47 -1.97
C TYR A 32 19.08 3.62 -2.21
N SER A 33 18.75 4.44 -3.20
CA SER A 33 19.61 5.51 -3.65
C SER A 33 18.78 6.61 -4.30
N TYR A 34 19.43 7.73 -4.64
CA TYR A 34 18.78 8.75 -5.45
C TYR A 34 18.19 8.12 -6.73
N ARG A 35 18.97 7.27 -7.37
CA ARG A 35 18.57 6.67 -8.64
C ARG A 35 17.37 5.73 -8.49
N SER A 36 17.33 4.91 -7.44
CA SER A 36 16.22 3.98 -7.23
C SER A 36 14.93 4.70 -6.81
N ARG A 37 15.06 5.91 -6.26
CA ARG A 37 13.91 6.68 -5.82
C ARG A 37 13.40 7.67 -6.87
N MET A 38 14.30 8.38 -7.51
CA MET A 38 13.97 9.47 -8.44
C MET A 38 13.98 9.06 -9.90
N GLU A 39 14.64 7.98 -10.20
CA GLU A 39 14.81 7.49 -11.56
C GLU A 39 14.49 5.99 -11.58
N GLU A 40 14.88 5.29 -12.63
CA GLU A 40 14.78 3.84 -12.69
C GLU A 40 16.16 3.23 -12.45
N GLY A 41 16.35 2.64 -11.30
CA GLY A 41 17.61 2.02 -10.94
C GLY A 41 17.37 0.85 -9.99
N PRO A 42 18.40 0.04 -9.75
CA PRO A 42 18.27 -1.12 -8.87
C PRO A 42 18.05 -0.68 -7.42
N GLY A 43 17.31 -1.48 -6.66
CA GLY A 43 17.04 -1.21 -5.27
C GLY A 43 15.60 -0.86 -5.01
N THR A 44 15.30 -0.56 -3.75
CA THR A 44 13.96 -0.17 -3.34
C THR A 44 13.87 1.35 -3.15
N ASN A 45 12.73 1.81 -2.63
CA ASN A 45 12.53 3.22 -2.28
C ASN A 45 11.40 3.32 -1.25
N PRO A 46 11.31 4.44 -0.53
CA PRO A 46 10.28 4.61 0.49
C PRO A 46 8.85 4.51 -0.04
N GLU A 47 8.61 5.02 -1.25
CA GLU A 47 7.26 5.07 -1.82
C GLU A 47 6.73 3.68 -2.18
N GLU A 48 7.59 2.82 -2.70
CA GLU A 48 7.21 1.44 -3.00
C GLU A 48 6.93 0.65 -1.71
N LEU A 49 7.72 0.88 -0.66
CA LEU A 49 7.49 0.25 0.64
C LEU A 49 6.19 0.76 1.27
N LEU A 50 5.90 2.04 1.13
CA LEU A 50 4.65 2.62 1.59
C LEU A 50 3.47 2.00 0.84
N GLY A 51 3.62 1.82 -0.47
CA GLY A 51 2.60 1.17 -1.29
C GLY A 51 2.33 -0.25 -0.84
N ALA A 52 3.38 -1.02 -0.56
CA ALA A 52 3.24 -2.38 -0.05
C ALA A 52 2.50 -2.41 1.28
N ALA A 53 2.85 -1.49 2.19
CA ALA A 53 2.17 -1.38 3.47
C ALA A 53 0.69 -1.04 3.31
N HIS A 54 0.38 -0.10 2.41
CA HIS A 54 -0.99 0.32 2.16
C HIS A 54 -1.82 -0.81 1.53
N ALA A 55 -1.27 -1.47 0.51
CA ALA A 55 -1.93 -2.59 -0.15
C ALA A 55 -2.19 -3.74 0.84
N GLY A 56 -1.21 -4.04 1.69
CA GLY A 56 -1.34 -5.09 2.70
C GLY A 56 -2.40 -4.78 3.74
N CYS A 57 -2.38 -3.57 4.27
CA CYS A 57 -3.36 -3.13 5.27
C CYS A 57 -4.77 -3.10 4.67
N PHE A 58 -4.91 -2.54 3.47
CA PHE A 58 -6.21 -2.49 2.79
C PHE A 58 -6.76 -3.90 2.56
N SER A 59 -5.95 -4.81 2.02
CA SER A 59 -6.37 -6.18 1.73
C SER A 59 -6.87 -6.90 2.98
N MET A 60 -6.15 -6.76 4.07
CA MET A 60 -6.52 -7.39 5.33
C MET A 60 -7.77 -6.76 5.95
N SER A 61 -7.90 -5.43 5.84
CA SER A 61 -9.09 -4.71 6.29
C SER A 61 -10.33 -5.15 5.51
N LEU A 62 -10.19 -5.28 4.20
CA LEU A 62 -11.29 -5.75 3.35
C LEU A 62 -11.68 -7.18 3.72
N ALA A 63 -10.68 -8.07 3.91
CA ALA A 63 -10.94 -9.45 4.30
C ALA A 63 -11.71 -9.52 5.62
N ARG A 64 -11.31 -8.73 6.61
CA ARG A 64 -11.99 -8.68 7.91
C ARG A 64 -13.45 -8.24 7.77
N ARG A 65 -13.69 -7.21 6.96
CA ARG A 65 -15.03 -6.67 6.76
C ARG A 65 -15.94 -7.65 6.01
N LEU A 66 -15.40 -8.34 5.02
CA LEU A 66 -16.14 -9.35 4.28
C LEU A 66 -16.46 -10.54 5.17
N GLU A 67 -15.51 -11.00 5.97
CA GLU A 67 -15.72 -12.08 6.92
C GLU A 67 -16.81 -11.73 7.92
N ALA A 68 -16.78 -10.51 8.47
CA ALA A 68 -17.78 -10.05 9.43
C ALA A 68 -19.19 -10.00 8.81
N ALA A 69 -19.28 -9.80 7.51
CA ALA A 69 -20.55 -9.81 6.77
C ALA A 69 -21.00 -11.22 6.39
N GLY A 70 -20.21 -12.24 6.71
CA GLY A 70 -20.53 -13.63 6.41
C GLY A 70 -19.92 -14.16 5.11
N TYR A 71 -19.03 -13.41 4.48
CA TYR A 71 -18.45 -13.78 3.20
C TYR A 71 -16.91 -13.73 3.25
N PRO A 72 -16.27 -14.69 3.96
CA PRO A 72 -14.80 -14.69 3.99
C PRO A 72 -14.24 -14.86 2.57
N PRO A 73 -13.28 -14.03 2.16
CA PRO A 73 -12.75 -14.13 0.82
C PRO A 73 -11.80 -15.32 0.67
N GLU A 74 -11.69 -15.85 -0.52
CA GLU A 74 -10.66 -16.83 -0.86
C GLU A 74 -9.36 -16.12 -1.23
N ARG A 75 -9.47 -14.96 -1.87
CA ARG A 75 -8.30 -14.20 -2.31
C ARG A 75 -8.64 -12.72 -2.40
N VAL A 76 -7.72 -11.89 -1.93
CA VAL A 76 -7.76 -10.45 -2.16
C VAL A 76 -6.39 -10.05 -2.68
N HIS A 77 -6.35 -9.47 -3.86
CA HIS A 77 -5.12 -8.94 -4.44
C HIS A 77 -5.25 -7.44 -4.60
N THR A 78 -4.28 -6.69 -4.10
CA THR A 78 -4.30 -5.23 -4.18
C THR A 78 -2.96 -4.70 -4.67
N GLU A 79 -3.02 -3.80 -5.65
CA GLU A 79 -1.89 -3.03 -6.13
C GLU A 79 -2.08 -1.60 -5.65
N ALA A 80 -1.02 -0.98 -5.12
CA ALA A 80 -1.03 0.42 -4.77
C ALA A 80 -0.06 1.16 -5.69
N ARG A 81 -0.53 2.25 -6.28
CA ARG A 81 0.31 3.14 -7.09
C ARG A 81 0.48 4.43 -6.32
N VAL A 82 1.70 4.71 -5.92
CA VAL A 82 2.03 5.87 -5.10
C VAL A 82 2.70 6.90 -6.00
N ARG A 83 2.05 8.02 -6.21
CA ARG A 83 2.59 9.09 -7.05
C ARG A 83 3.43 10.03 -6.20
N PHE A 84 4.69 10.12 -6.54
CA PHE A 84 5.70 10.92 -5.85
C PHE A 84 6.30 11.90 -6.84
N GLY A 85 6.46 13.16 -6.42
CA GLY A 85 7.03 14.17 -7.29
C GLY A 85 7.30 15.47 -6.57
N ARG A 86 7.70 16.48 -7.34
CA ARG A 86 7.99 17.79 -6.80
C ARG A 86 6.73 18.54 -6.40
N GLU A 87 6.82 19.21 -5.27
CA GLU A 87 5.78 20.13 -4.81
C GLU A 87 6.50 21.34 -4.20
N GLY A 88 6.40 22.49 -4.87
CA GLY A 88 7.14 23.66 -4.47
C GLY A 88 8.66 23.40 -4.51
N GLU A 89 9.36 23.66 -3.44
CA GLU A 89 10.80 23.40 -3.31
C GLU A 89 11.13 22.01 -2.81
N GLY A 90 10.12 21.23 -2.45
CA GLY A 90 10.30 19.89 -1.91
C GLY A 90 9.64 18.81 -2.76
N TYR A 91 9.38 17.71 -2.10
CA TYR A 91 8.74 16.54 -2.73
C TYR A 91 7.53 16.15 -1.92
N ALA A 92 6.56 15.54 -2.57
CA ALA A 92 5.37 15.06 -1.91
C ALA A 92 4.79 13.84 -2.60
N ILE A 93 4.05 13.07 -1.82
CA ILE A 93 3.18 12.02 -2.33
C ILE A 93 1.84 12.69 -2.55
N SER A 94 1.46 12.86 -3.82
CA SER A 94 0.28 13.63 -4.19
C SER A 94 -0.98 12.78 -4.35
N ARG A 95 -0.79 11.48 -4.62
CA ARG A 95 -1.91 10.61 -4.96
C ARG A 95 -1.53 9.17 -4.75
N ILE A 96 -2.48 8.38 -4.27
CA ILE A 96 -2.35 6.93 -4.18
C ILE A 96 -3.57 6.32 -4.85
N ASP A 97 -3.33 5.40 -5.79
CA ASP A 97 -4.40 4.65 -6.43
C ASP A 97 -4.32 3.21 -5.98
N LEU A 98 -5.38 2.74 -5.33
CA LEU A 98 -5.53 1.36 -4.93
C LEU A 98 -6.39 0.65 -5.97
N ARG A 99 -5.90 -0.47 -6.45
CA ARG A 99 -6.63 -1.33 -7.36
C ARG A 99 -6.71 -2.71 -6.76
N THR A 100 -7.91 -3.18 -6.46
CA THR A 100 -8.10 -4.47 -5.82
C THR A 100 -9.03 -5.36 -6.64
N GLU A 101 -8.75 -6.66 -6.60
CA GLU A 101 -9.66 -7.67 -7.10
C GLU A 101 -9.71 -8.81 -6.09
N ALA A 102 -10.88 -9.39 -5.92
CA ALA A 102 -11.09 -10.41 -4.90
C ALA A 102 -12.02 -11.50 -5.36
N GLU A 103 -11.77 -12.69 -4.86
CA GLU A 103 -12.64 -13.84 -5.02
C GLU A 103 -13.37 -14.06 -3.69
N VAL A 104 -14.68 -13.80 -3.69
CA VAL A 104 -15.48 -13.80 -2.47
C VAL A 104 -16.73 -14.63 -2.69
N PRO A 105 -16.69 -15.94 -2.42
CA PRO A 105 -17.85 -16.79 -2.65
C PRO A 105 -19.10 -16.28 -1.94
N GLY A 106 -20.20 -16.21 -2.67
CA GLY A 106 -21.50 -15.82 -2.15
C GLY A 106 -21.77 -14.34 -2.00
N ALA A 107 -20.75 -13.48 -2.10
CA ALA A 107 -20.96 -12.06 -1.94
C ALA A 107 -21.53 -11.43 -3.21
N SER A 108 -22.48 -10.51 -3.03
CA SER A 108 -22.97 -9.69 -4.13
C SER A 108 -21.96 -8.58 -4.42
N GLU A 109 -22.04 -8.04 -5.62
CA GLU A 109 -21.19 -6.92 -6.00
C GLU A 109 -21.45 -5.70 -5.10
N GLU A 110 -22.70 -5.45 -4.76
CA GLU A 110 -23.06 -4.33 -3.89
C GLU A 110 -22.40 -4.45 -2.51
N VAL A 111 -22.47 -5.61 -1.88
CA VAL A 111 -21.83 -5.84 -0.58
C VAL A 111 -20.31 -5.69 -0.71
N PHE A 112 -19.73 -6.28 -1.74
CA PHE A 112 -18.30 -6.19 -1.97
C PHE A 112 -17.83 -4.74 -2.11
N LEU A 113 -18.49 -3.95 -2.94
CA LEU A 113 -18.12 -2.55 -3.16
C LEU A 113 -18.27 -1.71 -1.90
N GLU A 114 -19.32 -1.95 -1.12
CA GLU A 114 -19.51 -1.27 0.16
C GLU A 114 -18.34 -1.55 1.12
N LYS A 115 -17.95 -2.83 1.24
CA LYS A 115 -16.85 -3.21 2.12
C LYS A 115 -15.51 -2.68 1.62
N ALA A 116 -15.30 -2.66 0.31
CA ALA A 116 -14.09 -2.11 -0.28
C ALA A 116 -13.95 -0.61 -0.02
N GLU A 117 -15.02 0.16 -0.18
CA GLU A 117 -15.01 1.59 0.12
C GLU A 117 -14.74 1.86 1.60
N ALA A 118 -15.35 1.07 2.49
CA ALA A 118 -15.11 1.19 3.92
C ALA A 118 -13.67 0.87 4.27
N ALA A 119 -13.09 -0.15 3.65
CA ALA A 119 -11.69 -0.53 3.88
C ALA A 119 -10.74 0.59 3.40
N LYS A 120 -11.02 1.20 2.24
CA LYS A 120 -10.22 2.33 1.75
C LYS A 120 -10.22 3.49 2.75
N ARG A 121 -11.38 3.82 3.27
CA ARG A 121 -11.53 4.94 4.20
C ARG A 121 -10.90 4.66 5.56
N ASP A 122 -11.09 3.47 6.07
CA ASP A 122 -10.85 3.18 7.50
C ASP A 122 -9.64 2.31 7.82
N CYS A 123 -8.93 1.74 6.84
CA CYS A 123 -7.76 0.95 7.17
C CYS A 123 -6.70 1.85 7.83
N ALA A 124 -5.94 1.29 8.76
CA ALA A 124 -5.03 2.07 9.59
C ALA A 124 -4.01 2.88 8.77
N ILE A 125 -3.53 2.31 7.67
CA ILE A 125 -2.56 3.01 6.81
C ILE A 125 -3.24 4.14 6.03
N SER A 126 -4.46 3.94 5.51
CA SER A 126 -5.21 5.03 4.86
C SER A 126 -5.40 6.20 5.83
N LYS A 127 -5.73 5.90 7.09
CA LYS A 127 -5.90 6.94 8.10
C LYS A 127 -4.59 7.67 8.40
N ALA A 128 -3.50 6.92 8.47
CA ALA A 128 -2.18 7.52 8.67
C ALA A 128 -1.78 8.41 7.49
N LEU A 129 -2.25 8.10 6.29
CA LEU A 129 -1.96 8.84 5.06
C LEU A 129 -3.00 9.90 4.73
N ALA A 130 -3.78 10.34 5.69
CA ALA A 130 -4.83 11.33 5.49
C ALA A 130 -4.33 12.66 4.89
N GLY A 131 -3.03 12.93 5.01
CA GLY A 131 -2.41 14.11 4.41
C GLY A 131 -2.14 14.01 2.92
N VAL A 132 -2.30 12.82 2.34
CA VAL A 132 -2.18 12.65 0.89
C VAL A 132 -3.45 13.24 0.26
N GLY A 133 -3.28 14.10 -0.74
CA GLY A 133 -4.41 14.84 -1.31
C GLY A 133 -5.49 13.96 -1.92
N GLU A 134 -5.13 12.78 -2.42
CA GLU A 134 -6.08 11.94 -3.13
C GLU A 134 -5.73 10.47 -2.96
N ILE A 135 -6.70 9.69 -2.45
CA ILE A 135 -6.60 8.24 -2.38
C ILE A 135 -7.81 7.67 -3.12
N ASN A 136 -7.56 7.02 -4.23
CA ASN A 136 -8.61 6.47 -5.09
C ASN A 136 -8.68 4.95 -4.97
N LEU A 137 -9.84 4.40 -5.28
CA LEU A 137 -10.04 2.96 -5.25
C LEU A 137 -10.76 2.50 -6.52
N GLU A 138 -10.23 1.46 -7.13
CA GLU A 138 -10.91 0.69 -8.15
C GLU A 138 -11.01 -0.73 -7.61
N ALA A 139 -12.24 -1.21 -7.44
CA ALA A 139 -12.48 -2.51 -6.83
C ALA A 139 -13.26 -3.41 -7.78
N ARG A 140 -12.78 -4.64 -7.97
CA ARG A 140 -13.40 -5.60 -8.86
C ARG A 140 -13.62 -6.93 -8.14
N LEU A 141 -14.86 -7.37 -8.13
CA LEU A 141 -15.21 -8.70 -7.63
C LEU A 141 -15.07 -9.69 -8.79
N VAL A 142 -14.20 -10.67 -8.61
CA VAL A 142 -14.01 -11.73 -9.60
C VAL A 142 -15.08 -12.79 -9.36
N GLN A 143 -15.87 -13.05 -10.41
CA GLN A 143 -16.89 -14.09 -10.34
C GLN A 143 -16.48 -15.23 -11.26
N HIS A 144 -16.41 -16.42 -10.68
CA HIS A 144 -16.12 -17.60 -11.47
C HIS A 144 -17.41 -18.09 -12.12
N ALA A 145 -17.33 -18.39 -13.40
CA ALA A 145 -18.44 -19.04 -14.10
C ALA A 145 -18.56 -20.49 -13.58
N GLU A 146 -19.73 -20.86 -13.17
CA GLU A 146 -19.99 -22.23 -12.75
C GLU A 146 -20.24 -23.14 -13.96
#